data_fc8dd1fd998c46e288be24c463a29e43
#
_entry.id   fc8dd1fd998c46e288be24c463a29e43
#
_cell.length_a   1.000
_cell.length_b   1.000
_cell.length_c   1.000
_cell.angle_alpha   90.00
_cell.angle_beta   90.00
_cell.angle_gamma   90.00
#
_symmetry.space_group_name_H-M   'P 1'
#
loop_
_entity.id
_entity.type
_entity.pdbx_description
1 polymer ?
#
loop_
_entity_poly.entity_id
_entity_poly.type
_entity_poly.pdbx_seq_one_letter_code
_entity_poly.pdbx_strand_id
1 'polypeptide(L)'
;METITSTIPDELKRLHRWLVVEKHSKIPSCAHNGKNASVSNPDTWSDYKTAVNIAQKVGGYLGFVFDDDGYVGIDIDHAIAQDGLPSQAAIDAISLCKSYTELSKSSTGFHIILKGKLDRSGYVNHAGWEIYSSKRYFVLTGNTTVFNTISSNQAAIDELLTRHFSDCAAPTNDSNPKCIYNLTYTIQDNVIKPLYPTISSGSRHLSLVSLSGQLKSALLSKDAIYKALSQVNQQFMRPPLSEKEVLSIYHSTLRKEQL
;
A
#
# COMPACT_ATOMS: atom_id res chain seq x y z
N MET A 1 7.58 1.25 19.38
CA MET A 1 8.20 0.52 18.25
C MET A 1 7.82 -0.97 18.22
N GLU A 2 7.58 -1.65 19.34
CA GLU A 2 7.17 -3.07 19.37
C GLU A 2 5.83 -3.37 18.66
N THR A 3 4.91 -2.42 18.61
CA THR A 3 3.57 -2.63 18.05
C THR A 3 3.53 -2.64 16.51
N ILE A 4 4.49 -1.97 15.85
CA ILE A 4 4.49 -1.81 14.38
C ILE A 4 5.04 -3.06 13.69
N THR A 5 6.11 -3.65 14.22
CA THR A 5 6.70 -4.86 13.64
C THR A 5 5.85 -6.12 13.83
N SER A 6 4.86 -6.09 14.74
CA SER A 6 3.96 -7.23 14.98
C SER A 6 3.04 -7.53 13.79
N THR A 7 2.75 -6.54 12.95
CA THR A 7 1.83 -6.63 11.81
C THR A 7 2.46 -7.19 10.53
N ILE A 8 3.80 -7.28 10.47
CA ILE A 8 4.49 -7.95 9.36
C ILE A 8 4.08 -9.43 9.36
N PRO A 9 3.73 -10.01 8.18
CA PRO A 9 3.31 -11.41 8.10
C PRO A 9 4.35 -12.39 8.64
N ASP A 10 3.89 -13.38 9.42
CA ASP A 10 4.77 -14.37 10.05
C ASP A 10 5.53 -15.22 9.03
N GLU A 11 4.97 -15.43 7.84
CA GLU A 11 5.66 -16.12 6.77
C GLU A 11 6.92 -15.39 6.29
N LEU A 12 6.93 -14.05 6.26
CA LEU A 12 8.14 -13.28 5.96
C LEU A 12 9.14 -13.34 7.12
N LYS A 13 8.66 -13.28 8.36
CA LYS A 13 9.53 -13.35 9.56
C LYS A 13 10.33 -14.65 9.66
N ARG A 14 9.83 -15.74 9.08
CA ARG A 14 10.50 -17.05 9.06
C ARG A 14 11.67 -17.12 8.06
N LEU A 15 11.75 -16.17 7.13
CA LEU A 15 12.77 -16.18 6.09
C LEU A 15 14.06 -15.50 6.58
N HIS A 16 15.21 -16.04 6.16
CA HIS A 16 16.53 -15.48 6.47
C HIS A 16 16.95 -14.45 5.42
N ARG A 17 16.23 -13.28 5.37
CA ARG A 17 16.39 -12.26 4.32
C ARG A 17 16.25 -10.84 4.84
N TRP A 18 16.61 -10.66 6.09
CA TRP A 18 16.41 -9.38 6.75
C TRP A 18 17.71 -8.61 6.81
N LEU A 19 17.59 -7.32 6.57
CA LEU A 19 18.66 -6.32 6.60
C LEU A 19 18.29 -5.23 7.60
N VAL A 20 19.28 -4.46 8.01
CA VAL A 20 19.07 -3.23 8.78
C VAL A 20 19.33 -2.03 7.88
N VAL A 21 18.44 -1.05 7.91
CA VAL A 21 18.57 0.20 7.14
C VAL A 21 18.60 1.36 8.10
N GLU A 22 19.72 2.05 8.19
CA GLU A 22 19.86 3.20 9.07
C GLU A 22 18.96 4.36 8.63
N LYS A 23 18.56 5.21 9.58
CA LYS A 23 17.55 6.26 9.37
C LYS A 23 17.84 7.20 8.19
N HIS A 24 19.10 7.54 8.00
CA HIS A 24 19.55 8.49 6.98
C HIS A 24 20.31 7.83 5.83
N SER A 25 20.36 6.51 5.79
CA SER A 25 21.03 5.75 4.74
C SER A 25 20.02 5.09 3.80
N LYS A 26 20.40 4.98 2.53
CA LYS A 26 19.75 4.11 1.55
C LYS A 26 20.54 2.80 1.36
N ILE A 27 21.71 2.69 2.00
CA ILE A 27 22.56 1.50 1.91
C ILE A 27 22.18 0.58 3.08
N PRO A 28 21.78 -0.66 2.80
CA PRO A 28 21.44 -1.62 3.86
C PRO A 28 22.70 -2.15 4.53
N SER A 29 22.59 -2.49 5.81
CA SER A 29 23.66 -3.06 6.61
C SER A 29 23.34 -4.49 7.02
N CYS A 30 24.36 -5.33 7.07
CA CYS A 30 24.30 -6.67 7.64
C CYS A 30 24.15 -6.58 9.16
N ALA A 31 23.11 -7.22 9.72
CA ALA A 31 22.83 -7.17 11.14
C ALA A 31 23.94 -7.85 12.01
N HIS A 32 24.72 -8.77 11.43
CA HIS A 32 25.75 -9.49 12.19
C HIS A 32 27.04 -8.69 12.41
N ASN A 33 27.40 -7.79 11.48
CA ASN A 33 28.70 -7.13 11.53
C ASN A 33 28.68 -5.62 11.22
N GLY A 34 27.51 -5.05 10.91
CA GLY A 34 27.33 -3.62 10.61
C GLY A 34 27.94 -3.19 9.26
N LYS A 35 28.50 -4.08 8.46
CA LYS A 35 29.04 -3.75 7.12
C LYS A 35 27.88 -3.63 6.12
N ASN A 36 28.17 -3.00 4.98
CA ASN A 36 27.20 -2.91 3.89
C ASN A 36 26.71 -4.31 3.50
N ALA A 37 25.39 -4.45 3.38
CA ALA A 37 24.78 -5.69 2.91
C ALA A 37 24.47 -5.61 1.41
N SER A 38 24.40 -6.77 0.77
CA SER A 38 24.08 -6.91 -0.65
C SER A 38 22.75 -7.63 -0.83
N VAL A 39 21.89 -7.10 -1.70
CA VAL A 39 20.63 -7.76 -2.09
C VAL A 39 20.83 -9.01 -2.96
N SER A 40 22.09 -9.30 -3.36
CA SER A 40 22.45 -10.45 -4.19
C SER A 40 23.38 -11.43 -3.45
N ASN A 41 23.69 -11.16 -2.18
CA ASN A 41 24.56 -12.04 -1.38
C ASN A 41 23.86 -12.45 -0.07
N PRO A 42 23.31 -13.68 -0.03
CA PRO A 42 22.60 -14.19 1.15
C PRO A 42 23.44 -14.22 2.43
N ASP A 43 24.77 -14.31 2.36
CA ASP A 43 25.66 -14.30 3.53
C ASP A 43 25.62 -12.98 4.31
N THR A 44 25.08 -11.91 3.67
CA THR A 44 24.94 -10.60 4.30
C THR A 44 23.54 -10.38 4.92
N TRP A 45 22.64 -11.34 4.79
CA TRP A 45 21.30 -11.27 5.33
C TRP A 45 21.24 -11.89 6.73
N SER A 46 20.16 -11.68 7.44
CA SER A 46 19.95 -12.20 8.78
C SER A 46 18.53 -12.73 8.97
N ASP A 47 18.31 -13.42 10.08
CA ASP A 47 16.97 -13.72 10.57
C ASP A 47 16.27 -12.45 11.07
N TYR A 48 14.94 -12.52 11.13
CA TYR A 48 14.09 -11.42 11.55
C TYR A 48 14.43 -10.88 12.95
N LYS A 49 14.61 -11.78 13.93
CA LYS A 49 14.86 -11.41 15.32
C LYS A 49 16.16 -10.64 15.48
N THR A 50 17.22 -11.10 14.83
CA THR A 50 18.52 -10.42 14.79
C THR A 50 18.40 -9.04 14.17
N ALA A 51 17.75 -8.94 13.00
CA ALA A 51 17.54 -7.65 12.33
C ALA A 51 16.74 -6.66 13.19
N VAL A 52 15.65 -7.11 13.84
CA VAL A 52 14.84 -6.28 14.75
C VAL A 52 15.68 -5.74 15.88
N ASN A 53 16.45 -6.60 16.55
CA ASN A 53 17.26 -6.20 17.70
C ASN A 53 18.31 -5.14 17.31
N ILE A 54 18.94 -5.28 16.16
CA ILE A 54 19.94 -4.32 15.68
C ILE A 54 19.26 -3.03 15.20
N ALA A 55 18.17 -3.13 14.43
CA ALA A 55 17.43 -1.96 13.97
C ALA A 55 16.94 -1.09 15.14
N GLN A 56 16.47 -1.70 16.22
CA GLN A 56 16.10 -0.99 17.46
C GLN A 56 17.29 -0.27 18.10
N LYS A 57 18.45 -0.93 18.19
CA LYS A 57 19.67 -0.35 18.79
C LYS A 57 20.18 0.87 18.01
N VAL A 58 20.13 0.82 16.68
CA VAL A 58 20.63 1.91 15.82
C VAL A 58 19.56 2.94 15.44
N GLY A 59 18.31 2.77 15.91
CA GLY A 59 17.20 3.62 15.53
C GLY A 59 16.85 3.53 14.04
N GLY A 60 17.12 2.37 13.43
CA GLY A 60 16.94 2.12 12.00
C GLY A 60 15.61 1.41 11.66
N TYR A 61 15.54 0.87 10.46
CA TYR A 61 14.40 0.18 9.88
C TYR A 61 14.77 -1.23 9.47
N LEU A 62 13.78 -2.06 9.19
CA LEU A 62 13.96 -3.40 8.65
C LEU A 62 13.91 -3.37 7.13
N GLY A 63 14.88 -4.02 6.48
CA GLY A 63 14.87 -4.29 5.05
C GLY A 63 14.53 -5.76 4.79
N PHE A 64 13.62 -6.05 3.88
CA PHE A 64 13.28 -7.39 3.43
C PHE A 64 13.74 -7.57 1.98
N VAL A 65 14.56 -8.59 1.71
CA VAL A 65 15.14 -8.87 0.37
C VAL A 65 14.23 -9.81 -0.40
N PHE A 66 13.98 -9.49 -1.68
CA PHE A 66 13.33 -10.37 -2.66
C PHE A 66 14.39 -11.23 -3.36
N ASP A 67 14.15 -12.54 -3.48
CA ASP A 67 15.14 -13.54 -3.91
C ASP A 67 14.58 -14.58 -4.90
N ASP A 68 13.63 -14.15 -5.74
CA ASP A 68 13.02 -14.94 -6.83
C ASP A 68 12.42 -16.30 -6.39
N ASP A 69 11.88 -16.35 -5.20
CA ASP A 69 11.30 -17.57 -4.59
C ASP A 69 9.79 -17.52 -4.44
N GLY A 70 9.16 -16.73 -5.27
CA GLY A 70 7.71 -16.62 -5.33
C GLY A 70 7.12 -15.46 -4.55
N TYR A 71 7.92 -14.58 -3.92
CA TYR A 71 7.45 -13.32 -3.39
C TYR A 71 7.72 -12.18 -4.38
N VAL A 72 6.69 -11.39 -4.61
CA VAL A 72 6.73 -10.20 -5.46
C VAL A 72 6.37 -8.99 -4.62
N GLY A 73 7.20 -7.96 -4.68
CA GLY A 73 6.98 -6.66 -4.06
C GLY A 73 6.58 -5.62 -5.08
N ILE A 74 5.56 -4.83 -4.78
CA ILE A 74 5.11 -3.69 -5.57
C ILE A 74 5.31 -2.44 -4.70
N ASP A 75 6.01 -1.45 -5.24
CA ASP A 75 6.21 -0.13 -4.65
C ASP A 75 5.45 0.90 -5.49
N ILE A 76 4.60 1.69 -4.83
CA ILE A 76 3.81 2.74 -5.45
C ILE A 76 4.18 4.05 -4.79
N ASP A 77 5.16 4.74 -5.35
CA ASP A 77 5.63 6.02 -4.86
C ASP A 77 4.62 7.15 -5.14
N HIS A 78 4.61 8.17 -4.27
CA HIS A 78 3.76 9.35 -4.40
C HIS A 78 2.26 9.04 -4.60
N ALA A 79 1.83 7.90 -4.09
CA ALA A 79 0.46 7.42 -4.24
C ALA A 79 -0.53 8.11 -3.28
N ILE A 80 -0.03 8.89 -2.32
CA ILE A 80 -0.83 9.62 -1.34
C ILE A 80 -0.62 11.11 -1.56
N ALA A 81 -1.71 11.81 -1.86
CA ALA A 81 -1.70 13.26 -2.09
C ALA A 81 -1.50 14.05 -0.78
N GLN A 82 -1.32 15.37 -0.89
CA GLN A 82 -1.11 16.24 0.27
C GLN A 82 -2.31 16.27 1.24
N ASP A 83 -3.50 15.95 0.76
CA ASP A 83 -4.71 15.80 1.58
C ASP A 83 -4.78 14.45 2.33
N GLY A 84 -3.77 13.61 2.15
CA GLY A 84 -3.68 12.29 2.78
C GLY A 84 -4.48 11.20 2.06
N LEU A 85 -5.04 11.48 0.88
CA LEU A 85 -5.83 10.52 0.12
C LEU A 85 -4.95 9.73 -0.88
N PRO A 86 -5.09 8.40 -0.96
CA PRO A 86 -4.43 7.63 -1.98
C PRO A 86 -5.03 7.92 -3.36
N SER A 87 -4.19 7.82 -4.38
CA SER A 87 -4.61 7.87 -5.77
C SER A 87 -5.56 6.70 -6.10
N GLN A 88 -6.46 6.92 -7.04
CA GLN A 88 -7.37 5.85 -7.48
C GLN A 88 -6.59 4.62 -7.99
N ALA A 89 -5.50 4.84 -8.72
CA ALA A 89 -4.66 3.75 -9.22
C ALA A 89 -4.06 2.90 -8.09
N ALA A 90 -3.65 3.51 -6.98
CA ALA A 90 -3.17 2.76 -5.80
C ALA A 90 -4.29 1.97 -5.13
N ILE A 91 -5.49 2.56 -4.99
CA ILE A 91 -6.68 1.88 -4.46
C ILE A 91 -7.03 0.66 -5.31
N ASP A 92 -7.02 0.82 -6.63
CA ASP A 92 -7.33 -0.26 -7.59
C ASP A 92 -6.32 -1.40 -7.48
N ALA A 93 -5.02 -1.07 -7.39
CA ALA A 93 -3.96 -2.06 -7.24
C ALA A 93 -4.08 -2.84 -5.92
N ILE A 94 -4.32 -2.15 -4.81
CA ILE A 94 -4.50 -2.77 -3.49
C ILE A 94 -5.73 -3.70 -3.52
N SER A 95 -6.82 -3.23 -4.12
CA SER A 95 -8.07 -4.01 -4.26
C SER A 95 -7.93 -5.21 -5.17
N LEU A 96 -7.08 -5.11 -6.21
CA LEU A 96 -6.78 -6.19 -7.14
C LEU A 96 -5.89 -7.25 -6.48
N CYS A 97 -4.82 -6.81 -5.80
CA CYS A 97 -3.87 -7.73 -5.16
C CYS A 97 -4.47 -8.46 -3.96
N LYS A 98 -5.28 -7.79 -3.14
CA LYS A 98 -5.86 -8.30 -1.88
C LYS A 98 -4.82 -9.01 -1.01
N SER A 99 -3.66 -8.39 -0.85
CA SER A 99 -2.49 -8.96 -0.20
C SER A 99 -1.89 -7.96 0.79
N TYR A 100 -0.92 -8.41 1.59
CA TYR A 100 -0.24 -7.56 2.55
C TYR A 100 0.13 -6.21 1.95
N THR A 101 -0.39 -5.17 2.55
CA THR A 101 -0.19 -3.79 2.13
C THR A 101 0.16 -2.91 3.33
N GLU A 102 1.23 -2.15 3.20
CA GLU A 102 1.66 -1.18 4.21
C GLU A 102 1.93 0.19 3.62
N LEU A 103 1.95 1.20 4.47
CA LEU A 103 2.49 2.51 4.09
C LEU A 103 4.00 2.43 3.97
N SER A 104 4.55 3.01 2.91
CA SER A 104 5.99 3.17 2.74
C SER A 104 6.60 4.00 3.88
N LYS A 105 7.92 3.95 4.02
CA LYS A 105 8.66 4.71 5.05
C LYS A 105 8.36 6.22 5.01
N SER A 106 8.15 6.79 3.83
CA SER A 106 7.82 8.21 3.65
C SER A 106 6.37 8.54 4.02
N SER A 107 5.51 7.53 4.19
CA SER A 107 4.06 7.65 4.34
C SER A 107 3.36 8.34 3.15
N THR A 108 4.02 8.43 1.99
CA THR A 108 3.47 9.00 0.76
C THR A 108 3.19 7.97 -0.32
N GLY A 109 3.47 6.69 -0.04
CA GLY A 109 3.29 5.59 -0.96
C GLY A 109 2.93 4.29 -0.24
N PHE A 110 2.82 3.22 -1.01
CA PHE A 110 2.46 1.89 -0.51
C PHE A 110 3.44 0.83 -0.98
N HIS A 111 3.72 -0.13 -0.10
CA HIS A 111 4.29 -1.41 -0.47
C HIS A 111 3.21 -2.48 -0.44
N ILE A 112 3.14 -3.29 -1.49
CA ILE A 112 2.29 -4.50 -1.53
C ILE A 112 3.21 -5.70 -1.70
N ILE A 113 3.00 -6.75 -0.91
CA ILE A 113 3.72 -8.02 -1.07
C ILE A 113 2.70 -9.13 -1.32
N LEU A 114 2.90 -9.88 -2.41
CA LEU A 114 2.06 -11.01 -2.78
C LEU A 114 2.90 -12.16 -3.33
N LYS A 115 2.30 -13.34 -3.49
CA LYS A 115 2.97 -14.48 -4.14
C LYS A 115 2.62 -14.55 -5.61
N GLY A 116 3.66 -14.76 -6.41
CA GLY A 116 3.62 -14.95 -7.84
C GLY A 116 5.02 -14.93 -8.45
N LYS A 117 5.10 -14.74 -9.76
CA LYS A 117 6.35 -14.76 -10.52
C LYS A 117 6.41 -13.59 -11.48
N LEU A 118 7.62 -13.10 -11.74
CA LEU A 118 7.95 -12.22 -12.84
C LEU A 118 8.82 -12.97 -13.84
N ASP A 119 8.84 -12.54 -15.10
CA ASP A 119 9.74 -13.06 -16.14
C ASP A 119 11.17 -12.52 -16.01
N ARG A 120 11.34 -11.50 -15.15
CA ARG A 120 12.64 -10.85 -14.84
C ARG A 120 12.66 -10.35 -13.40
N SER A 121 13.83 -9.87 -12.94
CA SER A 121 14.02 -9.40 -11.56
C SER A 121 13.10 -8.24 -11.13
N GLY A 122 12.62 -7.44 -12.08
CA GLY A 122 11.69 -6.35 -11.81
C GLY A 122 11.45 -5.41 -12.98
N TYR A 123 10.50 -4.51 -12.77
CA TYR A 123 10.09 -3.46 -13.70
C TYR A 123 10.00 -2.12 -12.95
N VAL A 124 10.32 -1.04 -13.64
CA VAL A 124 10.21 0.33 -13.13
C VAL A 124 9.59 1.20 -14.22
N ASN A 125 8.63 2.03 -13.85
CA ASN A 125 8.09 3.04 -14.76
C ASN A 125 8.37 4.47 -14.26
N HIS A 126 8.15 5.46 -15.12
CA HIS A 126 8.38 6.87 -14.80
C HIS A 126 7.28 7.49 -13.91
N ALA A 127 6.18 6.78 -13.68
CA ALA A 127 5.08 7.24 -12.83
C ALA A 127 5.22 6.83 -11.36
N GLY A 128 6.39 6.31 -10.95
CA GLY A 128 6.67 5.93 -9.57
C GLY A 128 6.15 4.53 -9.20
N TRP A 129 5.94 3.65 -10.17
CA TRP A 129 5.60 2.26 -9.93
C TRP A 129 6.82 1.38 -10.14
N GLU A 130 7.10 0.53 -9.15
CA GLU A 130 8.15 -0.47 -9.23
C GLU A 130 7.57 -1.83 -8.82
N ILE A 131 7.99 -2.91 -9.48
CA ILE A 131 7.63 -4.29 -9.13
C ILE A 131 8.86 -5.17 -9.21
N TYR A 132 9.10 -6.01 -8.19
CA TYR A 132 10.31 -6.81 -8.07
C TYR A 132 10.04 -8.21 -7.54
N SER A 133 10.74 -9.21 -8.07
CA SER A 133 10.84 -10.55 -7.50
C SER A 133 12.23 -10.86 -6.94
N SER A 134 13.27 -10.10 -7.35
CA SER A 134 14.63 -10.31 -6.88
C SER A 134 15.50 -9.07 -7.01
N LYS A 135 16.73 -9.13 -6.44
CA LYS A 135 17.75 -8.07 -6.49
C LYS A 135 17.28 -6.70 -5.96
N ARG A 136 16.31 -6.71 -5.08
CA ARG A 136 15.74 -5.52 -4.44
C ARG A 136 15.40 -5.84 -2.98
N TYR A 137 15.40 -4.82 -2.16
CA TYR A 137 14.80 -4.90 -0.83
C TYR A 137 13.77 -3.78 -0.64
N PHE A 138 12.76 -4.03 0.19
CA PHE A 138 11.86 -3.01 0.68
C PHE A 138 12.13 -2.73 2.15
N VAL A 139 12.01 -1.47 2.55
CA VAL A 139 11.98 -1.09 3.97
C VAL A 139 10.58 -1.36 4.49
N LEU A 140 10.43 -2.45 5.26
CA LEU A 140 9.13 -2.79 5.83
C LEU A 140 8.90 -2.00 7.12
N THR A 141 7.78 -1.29 7.15
CA THR A 141 7.37 -0.45 8.27
C THR A 141 6.47 -1.19 9.25
N GLY A 142 5.76 -2.21 8.77
CA GLY A 142 4.68 -2.87 9.49
C GLY A 142 3.45 -1.97 9.68
N ASN A 143 3.42 -0.78 9.09
CA ASN A 143 2.25 0.10 9.14
C ASN A 143 1.20 -0.37 8.12
N THR A 144 0.59 -1.51 8.44
CA THR A 144 -0.41 -2.16 7.58
C THR A 144 -1.67 -1.34 7.47
N THR A 145 -2.27 -1.39 6.28
CA THR A 145 -3.51 -0.69 5.97
C THR A 145 -4.72 -1.64 6.03
N VAL A 146 -5.05 -2.31 4.92
CA VAL A 146 -6.27 -3.12 4.80
C VAL A 146 -6.00 -4.59 4.92
N PHE A 147 -4.94 -5.07 4.27
CA PHE A 147 -4.59 -6.48 4.21
C PHE A 147 -3.30 -6.74 4.97
N ASN A 148 -3.33 -7.66 5.94
CA ASN A 148 -2.20 -8.03 6.78
C ASN A 148 -1.67 -9.46 6.51
N THR A 149 -2.19 -10.11 5.46
CA THR A 149 -1.79 -11.45 5.04
C THR A 149 -1.33 -11.43 3.58
N ILE A 150 -0.42 -12.32 3.22
CA ILE A 150 0.07 -12.44 1.85
C ILE A 150 -0.82 -13.40 1.08
N SER A 151 -1.33 -12.97 -0.06
CA SER A 151 -2.11 -13.78 -0.99
C SER A 151 -1.25 -14.27 -2.16
N SER A 152 -1.68 -15.36 -2.80
CA SER A 152 -1.14 -15.83 -4.09
C SER A 152 -2.07 -15.34 -5.20
N ASN A 153 -1.58 -14.45 -6.08
CA ASN A 153 -2.43 -13.85 -7.10
C ASN A 153 -1.62 -13.44 -8.34
N GLN A 154 -1.28 -14.43 -9.18
CA GLN A 154 -0.57 -14.18 -10.44
C GLN A 154 -1.36 -13.28 -11.39
N ALA A 155 -2.69 -13.47 -11.47
CA ALA A 155 -3.53 -12.66 -12.36
C ALA A 155 -3.48 -11.15 -12.01
N ALA A 156 -3.37 -10.82 -10.73
CA ALA A 156 -3.19 -9.42 -10.31
C ALA A 156 -1.83 -8.86 -10.75
N ILE A 157 -0.77 -9.66 -10.67
CA ILE A 157 0.57 -9.27 -11.16
C ILE A 157 0.52 -9.01 -12.66
N ASP A 158 -0.02 -9.94 -13.45
CA ASP A 158 -0.10 -9.83 -14.90
C ASP A 158 -0.92 -8.60 -15.33
N GLU A 159 -2.01 -8.33 -14.64
CA GLU A 159 -2.86 -7.16 -14.89
C GLU A 159 -2.12 -5.85 -14.55
N LEU A 160 -1.39 -5.79 -13.44
CA LEU A 160 -0.59 -4.61 -13.08
C LEU A 160 0.56 -4.38 -14.07
N LEU A 161 1.21 -5.46 -14.53
CA LEU A 161 2.24 -5.37 -15.57
C LEU A 161 1.64 -4.79 -16.86
N THR A 162 0.48 -5.25 -17.26
CA THR A 162 -0.22 -4.76 -18.45
C THR A 162 -0.61 -3.28 -18.30
N ARG A 163 -1.13 -2.87 -17.16
CA ARG A 163 -1.63 -1.49 -16.94
C ARG A 163 -0.52 -0.46 -16.77
N HIS A 164 0.55 -0.83 -16.07
CA HIS A 164 1.54 0.15 -15.63
C HIS A 164 2.91 -0.01 -16.28
N PHE A 165 3.20 -1.14 -16.95
CA PHE A 165 4.52 -1.45 -17.48
C PHE A 165 4.50 -1.92 -18.94
N SER A 166 3.39 -1.72 -19.66
CA SER A 166 3.25 -2.10 -21.07
C SER A 166 4.27 -1.43 -21.99
N ASP A 167 4.70 -0.22 -21.67
CA ASP A 167 5.75 0.50 -22.41
C ASP A 167 7.15 -0.08 -22.18
N CYS A 168 7.30 -0.99 -21.24
CA CYS A 168 8.54 -1.71 -20.95
C CYS A 168 8.66 -3.05 -21.71
N ALA A 169 7.63 -3.45 -22.46
CA ALA A 169 7.60 -4.63 -23.31
C ALA A 169 7.77 -4.23 -24.79
N ALA A 170 8.45 -5.05 -25.58
CA ALA A 170 8.56 -4.85 -27.03
C ALA A 170 7.17 -4.77 -27.68
N PRO A 171 6.99 -3.93 -28.72
CA PRO A 171 5.67 -3.67 -29.28
C PRO A 171 5.10 -4.94 -29.94
N THR A 172 4.02 -5.46 -29.38
CA THR A 172 3.11 -6.35 -30.09
C THR A 172 1.92 -5.54 -30.54
N ASN A 173 1.74 -5.45 -31.86
CA ASN A 173 0.53 -4.93 -32.47
C ASN A 173 -0.67 -5.75 -31.99
N ASP A 174 -1.53 -5.17 -31.16
CA ASP A 174 -2.97 -5.34 -31.32
C ASP A 174 -3.76 -4.40 -30.41
N SER A 175 -4.77 -3.84 -31.05
CA SER A 175 -5.97 -3.13 -30.61
C SER A 175 -6.25 -2.97 -29.11
N ASN A 176 -6.28 -1.69 -28.74
CA ASN A 176 -6.82 -1.03 -27.55
C ASN A 176 -8.15 -1.62 -27.01
N PRO A 177 -8.18 -2.33 -25.88
CA PRO A 177 -9.43 -2.61 -25.20
C PRO A 177 -9.79 -1.42 -24.31
N LYS A 178 -10.90 -0.76 -24.61
CA LYS A 178 -11.57 0.13 -23.66
C LYS A 178 -11.86 -0.64 -22.38
N CYS A 179 -11.07 -0.42 -21.35
CA CYS A 179 -11.36 -0.93 -20.00
C CYS A 179 -12.60 -0.23 -19.47
N ILE A 180 -13.72 -0.93 -19.49
CA ILE A 180 -14.90 -0.57 -18.71
C ILE A 180 -14.61 -1.04 -17.29
N TYR A 181 -14.33 -0.08 -16.41
CA TYR A 181 -14.13 -0.35 -14.98
C TYR A 181 -15.47 -0.71 -14.34
N ASN A 182 -15.73 -2.00 -14.17
CA ASN A 182 -16.74 -2.46 -13.25
C ASN A 182 -16.13 -2.50 -11.85
N LEU A 183 -16.29 -1.43 -11.12
CA LEU A 183 -16.02 -1.38 -9.69
C LEU A 183 -17.01 -2.29 -8.95
N THR A 184 -16.64 -3.55 -8.78
CA THR A 184 -17.38 -4.47 -7.91
C THR A 184 -16.85 -4.27 -6.49
N TYR A 185 -17.46 -3.37 -5.74
CA TYR A 185 -17.34 -3.37 -4.29
C TYR A 185 -18.10 -4.57 -3.76
N THR A 186 -17.42 -5.60 -3.32
CA THR A 186 -18.03 -6.62 -2.49
C THR A 186 -18.22 -6.00 -1.11
N ILE A 187 -19.42 -5.49 -0.86
CA ILE A 187 -19.89 -5.17 0.49
C ILE A 187 -20.19 -6.53 1.13
N GLN A 188 -19.16 -7.21 1.65
CA GLN A 188 -19.35 -8.27 2.62
C GLN A 188 -19.36 -7.60 3.98
N ASP A 189 -20.48 -7.74 4.68
CA ASP A 189 -20.68 -7.40 6.09
C ASP A 189 -20.68 -5.91 6.47
N ASN A 190 -21.23 -5.00 5.68
CA ASN A 190 -21.49 -3.59 6.04
C ASN A 190 -20.28 -2.82 6.63
N VAL A 191 -19.04 -3.25 6.37
CA VAL A 191 -17.82 -2.66 6.91
C VAL A 191 -16.95 -2.13 5.79
N ILE A 192 -17.04 -0.83 5.52
CA ILE A 192 -15.98 -0.12 4.76
C ILE A 192 -14.82 0.04 5.74
N LYS A 193 -13.78 -0.79 5.60
CA LYS A 193 -12.50 -0.54 6.27
C LYS A 193 -11.72 0.45 5.41
N PRO A 194 -11.55 1.69 5.83
CA PRO A 194 -10.75 2.64 5.08
C PRO A 194 -9.28 2.22 5.07
N LEU A 195 -8.65 2.44 3.94
CA LEU A 195 -7.23 2.24 3.67
C LEU A 195 -6.30 3.17 4.47
N TYR A 196 -6.84 3.98 5.39
CA TYR A 196 -6.13 5.10 5.97
C TYR A 196 -5.70 4.90 7.41
N PRO A 197 -4.49 5.36 7.77
CA PRO A 197 -4.14 5.62 9.15
C PRO A 197 -5.07 6.70 9.73
N THR A 198 -5.07 6.82 11.04
CA THR A 198 -5.85 7.83 11.76
C THR A 198 -5.64 9.22 11.19
N ILE A 199 -6.71 9.88 10.75
CA ILE A 199 -6.66 11.24 10.19
C ILE A 199 -6.68 12.25 11.34
N SER A 200 -5.60 13.03 11.47
CA SER A 200 -5.44 14.03 12.54
C SER A 200 -6.15 15.37 12.25
N SER A 201 -6.21 16.25 13.24
CA SER A 201 -6.83 17.56 13.09
C SER A 201 -6.15 18.39 11.99
N GLY A 202 -6.95 19.08 11.17
CA GLY A 202 -6.51 19.91 10.03
C GLY A 202 -6.93 19.34 8.68
N SER A 203 -6.88 18.02 8.47
CA SER A 203 -7.25 17.37 7.20
C SER A 203 -8.60 16.65 7.21
N ARG A 204 -9.22 16.45 8.38
CA ARG A 204 -10.45 15.65 8.56
C ARG A 204 -11.61 16.07 7.67
N HIS A 205 -11.91 17.37 7.64
CA HIS A 205 -13.02 17.92 6.84
C HIS A 205 -12.80 17.64 5.34
N LEU A 206 -11.62 18.00 4.82
CA LEU A 206 -11.28 17.80 3.41
C LEU A 206 -11.26 16.32 3.03
N SER A 207 -10.77 15.45 3.90
CA SER A 207 -10.78 14.01 3.67
C SER A 207 -12.19 13.44 3.53
N LEU A 208 -13.13 13.86 4.40
CA LEU A 208 -14.55 13.45 4.27
C LEU A 208 -15.23 14.05 3.04
N VAL A 209 -14.91 15.30 2.67
CA VAL A 209 -15.43 15.93 1.43
C VAL A 209 -14.96 15.14 0.20
N SER A 210 -13.68 14.79 0.12
CA SER A 210 -13.14 14.00 -0.96
C SER A 210 -13.78 12.60 -1.02
N LEU A 211 -13.86 11.91 0.11
CA LEU A 211 -14.50 10.59 0.19
C LEU A 211 -15.95 10.65 -0.28
N SER A 212 -16.72 11.66 0.16
CA SER A 212 -18.12 11.77 -0.23
C SER A 212 -18.31 11.99 -1.74
N GLY A 213 -17.39 12.74 -2.37
CA GLY A 213 -17.36 12.91 -3.82
C GLY A 213 -17.06 11.60 -4.56
N GLN A 214 -16.10 10.82 -4.07
CA GLN A 214 -15.76 9.52 -4.64
C GLN A 214 -16.92 8.51 -4.52
N LEU A 215 -17.54 8.42 -3.35
CA LEU A 215 -18.69 7.54 -3.12
C LEU A 215 -19.89 7.90 -4.01
N LYS A 216 -20.09 9.20 -4.25
CA LYS A 216 -21.11 9.69 -5.19
C LYS A 216 -20.78 9.30 -6.63
N SER A 217 -19.53 9.50 -7.07
CA SER A 217 -19.06 9.14 -8.41
C SER A 217 -19.12 7.62 -8.65
N ALA A 218 -19.03 6.82 -7.59
CA ALA A 218 -19.21 5.38 -7.63
C ALA A 218 -20.69 4.94 -7.64
N LEU A 219 -21.64 5.88 -7.80
CA LEU A 219 -23.08 5.64 -7.88
C LEU A 219 -23.69 4.93 -6.66
N LEU A 220 -23.10 5.09 -5.46
CA LEU A 220 -23.68 4.55 -4.25
C LEU A 220 -24.99 5.27 -3.89
N SER A 221 -25.89 4.55 -3.23
CA SER A 221 -27.12 5.15 -2.73
C SER A 221 -26.84 6.23 -1.68
N LYS A 222 -27.73 7.23 -1.57
CA LYS A 222 -27.61 8.32 -0.59
C LYS A 222 -27.38 7.79 0.83
N ASP A 223 -28.11 6.76 1.20
CA ASP A 223 -28.02 6.09 2.51
C ASP A 223 -26.63 5.43 2.73
N ALA A 224 -26.10 4.77 1.69
CA ALA A 224 -24.79 4.14 1.75
C ALA A 224 -23.68 5.17 1.90
N ILE A 225 -23.77 6.30 1.20
CA ILE A 225 -22.81 7.42 1.31
C ILE A 225 -22.80 7.95 2.75
N TYR A 226 -23.97 8.26 3.33
CA TYR A 226 -24.03 8.77 4.70
C TYR A 226 -23.46 7.79 5.73
N LYS A 227 -23.84 6.53 5.64
CA LYS A 227 -23.33 5.47 6.52
C LYS A 227 -21.80 5.34 6.43
N ALA A 228 -21.25 5.36 5.21
CA ALA A 228 -19.81 5.30 4.99
C ALA A 228 -19.07 6.49 5.61
N LEU A 229 -19.58 7.73 5.39
CA LEU A 229 -18.98 8.94 5.97
C LEU A 229 -19.00 8.91 7.50
N SER A 230 -20.12 8.50 8.11
CA SER A 230 -20.25 8.40 9.56
C SER A 230 -19.31 7.36 10.14
N GLN A 231 -19.18 6.21 9.50
CA GLN A 231 -18.30 5.13 9.94
C GLN A 231 -16.82 5.54 9.85
N VAL A 232 -16.40 6.16 8.75
CA VAL A 232 -15.04 6.67 8.58
C VAL A 232 -14.73 7.74 9.62
N ASN A 233 -15.64 8.66 9.86
CA ASN A 233 -15.47 9.69 10.89
C ASN A 233 -15.23 9.09 12.27
N GLN A 234 -16.03 8.11 12.69
CA GLN A 234 -15.93 7.51 14.02
C GLN A 234 -14.69 6.64 14.18
N GLN A 235 -14.33 5.86 13.17
CA GLN A 235 -13.26 4.87 13.28
C GLN A 235 -11.85 5.44 13.03
N PHE A 236 -11.72 6.45 12.17
CA PHE A 236 -10.42 6.88 11.64
C PHE A 236 -10.07 8.35 11.91
N MET A 237 -11.01 9.19 12.30
CA MET A 237 -10.69 10.58 12.63
C MET A 237 -10.43 10.78 14.13
N ARG A 238 -9.39 11.54 14.45
CA ARG A 238 -9.01 11.82 15.84
C ARG A 238 -8.76 13.32 16.07
N PRO A 239 -9.61 13.97 16.87
CA PRO A 239 -10.94 13.53 17.30
C PRO A 239 -11.92 13.45 16.10
N PRO A 240 -13.03 12.70 16.20
CA PRO A 240 -14.03 12.69 15.14
C PRO A 240 -14.64 14.08 14.92
N LEU A 241 -15.09 14.37 13.70
CA LEU A 241 -15.89 15.57 13.40
C LEU A 241 -17.27 15.44 14.05
N SER A 242 -17.90 16.59 14.33
CA SER A 242 -19.27 16.59 14.83
C SER A 242 -20.24 16.02 13.79
N GLU A 243 -21.32 15.40 14.25
CA GLU A 243 -22.37 14.87 13.36
C GLU A 243 -22.94 15.94 12.43
N LYS A 244 -23.10 17.18 12.94
CA LYS A 244 -23.54 18.34 12.17
C LYS A 244 -22.61 18.63 10.99
N GLU A 245 -21.31 18.46 11.18
CA GLU A 245 -20.29 18.68 10.15
C GLU A 245 -20.31 17.55 9.11
N VAL A 246 -20.45 16.30 9.54
CA VAL A 246 -20.61 15.14 8.64
C VAL A 246 -21.87 15.29 7.77
N LEU A 247 -22.98 15.68 8.36
CA LEU A 247 -24.23 15.98 7.64
C LEU A 247 -24.07 17.13 6.65
N SER A 248 -23.35 18.19 7.02
CA SER A 248 -23.09 19.31 6.14
C SER A 248 -22.31 18.88 4.90
N ILE A 249 -21.27 18.07 5.07
CA ILE A 249 -20.47 17.47 3.97
C ILE A 249 -21.36 16.61 3.07
N TYR A 250 -22.12 15.71 3.65
CA TYR A 250 -23.07 14.85 2.95
C TYR A 250 -24.05 15.66 2.08
N HIS A 251 -24.74 16.64 2.67
CA HIS A 251 -25.71 17.48 1.94
C HIS A 251 -25.04 18.34 0.85
N SER A 252 -23.84 18.84 1.07
CA SER A 252 -23.11 19.61 0.06
C SER A 252 -22.74 18.77 -1.16
N THR A 253 -22.40 17.52 -0.95
CA THR A 253 -22.08 16.56 -2.02
C THR A 253 -23.31 16.23 -2.87
N LEU A 254 -24.48 16.10 -2.25
CA LEU A 254 -25.73 15.80 -2.99
C LEU A 254 -26.27 16.99 -3.76
N ARG A 255 -26.06 18.24 -3.29
CA ARG A 255 -26.57 19.46 -3.95
C ARG A 255 -25.88 19.82 -5.27
N LYS A 256 -24.69 19.29 -5.55
CA LYS A 256 -23.95 19.55 -6.82
C LYS A 256 -24.57 18.90 -8.07
N GLU A 257 -25.82 18.45 -8.02
CA GLU A 257 -26.57 17.88 -9.17
C GLU A 257 -27.55 18.86 -9.83
N GLN A 258 -27.62 20.11 -9.40
CA GLN A 258 -28.61 21.07 -9.92
C GLN A 258 -28.00 22.29 -10.66
N LEU A 259 -26.85 22.10 -11.32
CA LEU A 259 -26.32 23.14 -12.25
C LEU A 259 -25.92 22.50 -13.56
#